data_6807db5751b80c8369498838f7f88770
#
_entry.id   6807db5751b80c8369498838f7f88770
#
_cell.length_a   1.000
_cell.length_b   1.000
_cell.length_c   1.000
_cell.angle_alpha   90.00
_cell.angle_beta   90.00
_cell.angle_gamma   90.00
#
_symmetry.space_group_name_H-M   'P 1'
#
loop_
_entity.id
_entity.type
_entity.pdbx_description
1 polymer ?
#
loop_
_entity_poly.entity_id
_entity_poly.type
_entity_poly.pdbx_seq_one_letter_code
_entity_poly.pdbx_strand_id
1 'polypeptide(L)'
;GGKKENKLGMRASETAELIFNQCKVHQSQVIGEVGEGFIQAMKILDGGRISIAALSVGIAKGAYEAAVEYSKQRQQFGKPISHFQGIAFKLADMAAKIEASELLTRQAGEMKDLGQKMTKQAAMAKYYASETAVAVSTEAVQIFGGYGYTKDFPVEKYYRDSKLCTIGEGTSEIQK
;
A
#
# COMPACT_ATOMS: atom_id res chain seq x y z
N GLY A 1 5.13 -17.14 20.87
CA GLY A 1 4.49 -16.68 19.62
C GLY A 1 3.88 -17.84 18.86
N GLY A 2 2.80 -17.60 18.14
CA GLY A 2 2.14 -18.60 17.31
C GLY A 2 2.92 -18.95 16.05
N LYS A 3 2.36 -19.81 15.21
CA LYS A 3 2.92 -20.20 13.91
C LYS A 3 2.94 -18.97 12.97
N LYS A 4 4.04 -18.80 12.24
CA LYS A 4 4.15 -17.77 11.20
C LYS A 4 3.23 -18.09 10.02
N GLU A 5 2.47 -17.09 9.58
CA GLU A 5 1.54 -17.23 8.47
C GLU A 5 2.26 -17.26 7.11
N ASN A 6 1.80 -18.13 6.21
CA ASN A 6 2.25 -18.19 4.82
C ASN A 6 1.38 -17.24 3.98
N LYS A 7 1.90 -16.07 3.64
CA LYS A 7 1.14 -14.95 3.06
C LYS A 7 1.32 -14.82 1.55
N LEU A 8 0.33 -14.20 0.90
CA LEU A 8 0.36 -13.82 -0.51
C LEU A 8 1.55 -12.91 -0.83
N GLY A 9 1.69 -11.80 -0.08
CA GLY A 9 2.72 -10.78 -0.23
C GLY A 9 3.25 -10.30 1.12
N MET A 10 4.09 -9.28 1.11
CA MET A 10 4.78 -8.73 2.29
C MET A 10 5.42 -9.84 3.15
N ARG A 11 6.04 -10.81 2.49
CA ARG A 11 6.51 -12.04 3.13
C ARG A 11 7.70 -11.80 4.07
N ALA A 12 8.46 -10.73 3.85
CA ALA A 12 9.56 -10.32 4.73
C ALA A 12 9.08 -9.76 6.08
N SER A 13 7.83 -9.27 6.15
CA SER A 13 7.18 -8.86 7.41
C SER A 13 6.46 -10.05 8.01
N GLU A 14 6.92 -10.56 9.13
CA GLU A 14 6.32 -11.71 9.80
C GLU A 14 4.94 -11.38 10.38
N THR A 15 4.02 -12.33 10.26
CA THR A 15 2.70 -12.28 10.87
C THR A 15 2.48 -13.56 11.65
N ALA A 16 2.14 -13.43 12.92
CA ALA A 16 1.88 -14.56 13.80
C ALA A 16 0.90 -14.14 14.91
N GLU A 17 0.22 -15.10 15.48
CA GLU A 17 -0.62 -14.91 16.65
C GLU A 17 0.24 -14.64 17.90
N LEU A 18 -0.20 -13.72 18.76
CA LEU A 18 0.35 -13.51 20.09
C LEU A 18 -0.57 -14.14 21.12
N ILE A 19 -0.06 -15.12 21.86
CA ILE A 19 -0.81 -15.87 22.86
C ILE A 19 -0.35 -15.46 24.25
N PHE A 20 -1.27 -14.94 25.06
CA PHE A 20 -1.06 -14.57 26.46
C PHE A 20 -1.79 -15.59 27.33
N ASN A 21 -1.06 -16.37 28.14
CA ASN A 21 -1.63 -17.31 29.08
C ASN A 21 -1.25 -16.90 30.50
N GLN A 22 -2.21 -16.40 31.26
CA GLN A 22 -2.06 -15.92 32.64
C GLN A 22 -0.83 -15.00 32.83
N CYS A 23 -0.55 -14.15 31.82
CA CYS A 23 0.59 -13.24 31.86
C CYS A 23 0.30 -12.12 32.86
N LYS A 24 1.08 -12.10 33.95
CA LYS A 24 1.03 -11.05 34.96
C LYS A 24 1.87 -9.85 34.50
N VAL A 25 1.26 -8.67 34.49
CA VAL A 25 1.96 -7.41 34.20
C VAL A 25 1.85 -6.47 35.40
N HIS A 26 2.90 -5.71 35.67
CA HIS A 26 2.89 -4.74 36.74
C HIS A 26 2.05 -3.52 36.34
N GLN A 27 1.38 -2.86 37.30
CA GLN A 27 0.52 -1.72 37.02
C GLN A 27 1.23 -0.59 36.27
N SER A 28 2.54 -0.37 36.52
CA SER A 28 3.34 0.63 35.81
C SER A 28 3.53 0.37 34.32
N GLN A 29 3.15 -0.83 33.82
CA GLN A 29 3.20 -1.20 32.40
C GLN A 29 1.87 -0.97 31.68
N VAL A 30 0.85 -0.49 32.40
CA VAL A 30 -0.44 -0.11 31.81
C VAL A 30 -0.26 1.20 31.05
N ILE A 31 -0.67 1.23 29.80
CA ILE A 31 -0.67 2.42 28.95
C ILE A 31 -2.04 3.08 29.02
N GLY A 32 -2.10 4.30 29.59
CA GLY A 32 -3.39 5.02 29.81
C GLY A 32 -4.21 4.41 30.94
N GLU A 33 -5.53 4.50 30.84
CA GLU A 33 -6.45 4.04 31.85
C GLU A 33 -6.98 2.63 31.54
N VAL A 34 -7.27 1.85 32.58
CA VAL A 34 -7.89 0.53 32.44
C VAL A 34 -9.29 0.68 31.81
N GLY A 35 -9.55 -0.06 30.74
CA GLY A 35 -10.81 0.00 29.99
C GLY A 35 -10.76 0.89 28.74
N GLU A 36 -9.75 1.75 28.56
CA GLU A 36 -9.61 2.66 27.40
C GLU A 36 -8.79 2.09 26.22
N GLY A 37 -8.31 0.87 26.31
CA GLY A 37 -7.43 0.29 25.29
C GLY A 37 -8.02 0.31 23.88
N PHE A 38 -9.32 0.08 23.71
CA PHE A 38 -9.99 0.17 22.41
C PHE A 38 -9.93 1.59 21.82
N ILE A 39 -10.20 2.62 22.66
CA ILE A 39 -10.16 4.02 22.22
C ILE A 39 -8.72 4.41 21.81
N GLN A 40 -7.72 3.96 22.57
CA GLN A 40 -6.31 4.19 22.25
C GLN A 40 -5.92 3.52 20.94
N ALA A 41 -6.35 2.27 20.71
CA ALA A 41 -6.12 1.57 19.46
C ALA A 41 -6.72 2.32 18.26
N MET A 42 -7.95 2.86 18.38
CA MET A 42 -8.58 3.65 17.32
C MET A 42 -7.79 4.93 16.99
N LYS A 43 -7.28 5.64 18.00
CA LYS A 43 -6.43 6.83 17.80
C LYS A 43 -5.12 6.49 17.07
N ILE A 44 -4.52 5.35 17.39
CA ILE A 44 -3.29 4.87 16.74
C ILE A 44 -3.57 4.52 15.27
N LEU A 45 -4.69 3.84 14.99
CA LEU A 45 -5.08 3.46 13.63
C LEU A 45 -5.32 4.66 12.72
N ASP A 46 -5.81 5.79 13.22
CA ASP A 46 -5.92 7.02 12.43
C ASP A 46 -4.57 7.49 11.87
N GLY A 47 -3.50 7.38 12.67
CA GLY A 47 -2.13 7.64 12.21
C GLY A 47 -1.60 6.54 11.28
N GLY A 48 -1.93 5.28 11.56
CA GLY A 48 -1.56 4.11 10.77
C GLY A 48 -2.09 4.17 9.33
N ARG A 49 -3.30 4.71 9.13
CA ARG A 49 -3.89 4.92 7.79
C ARG A 49 -3.00 5.78 6.89
N ILE A 50 -2.40 6.85 7.41
CA ILE A 50 -1.46 7.69 6.65
C ILE A 50 -0.21 6.89 6.26
N SER A 51 0.31 6.07 7.17
CA SER A 51 1.48 5.23 6.90
C SER A 51 1.21 4.19 5.81
N ILE A 52 0.02 3.55 5.83
CA ILE A 52 -0.39 2.62 4.76
C ILE A 52 -0.63 3.35 3.43
N ALA A 53 -1.17 4.56 3.46
CA ALA A 53 -1.29 5.38 2.25
C ALA A 53 0.09 5.67 1.64
N ALA A 54 1.06 6.07 2.45
CA ALA A 54 2.44 6.32 2.01
C ALA A 54 3.12 5.05 1.47
N LEU A 55 2.95 3.91 2.15
CA LEU A 55 3.43 2.60 1.66
C LEU A 55 2.81 2.26 0.29
N SER A 56 1.51 2.49 0.14
CA SER A 56 0.78 2.24 -1.12
C SER A 56 1.32 3.10 -2.26
N VAL A 57 1.56 4.39 -2.02
CA VAL A 57 2.18 5.30 -2.99
C VAL A 57 3.57 4.80 -3.38
N GLY A 58 4.39 4.34 -2.42
CA GLY A 58 5.72 3.78 -2.69
C GLY A 58 5.68 2.53 -3.56
N ILE A 59 4.76 1.60 -3.28
CA ILE A 59 4.55 0.39 -4.12
C ILE A 59 4.10 0.78 -5.54
N ALA A 60 3.14 1.71 -5.65
CA ALA A 60 2.66 2.18 -6.95
C ALA A 60 3.78 2.84 -7.77
N LYS A 61 4.58 3.72 -7.14
CA LYS A 61 5.74 4.36 -7.80
C LYS A 61 6.74 3.32 -8.31
N GLY A 62 7.15 2.37 -7.46
CA GLY A 62 8.10 1.33 -7.85
C GLY A 62 7.59 0.45 -9.01
N ALA A 63 6.30 0.08 -8.99
CA ALA A 63 5.67 -0.66 -10.07
C ALA A 63 5.62 0.16 -11.39
N TYR A 64 5.27 1.44 -11.29
CA TYR A 64 5.22 2.37 -12.41
C TYR A 64 6.59 2.59 -13.05
N GLU A 65 7.61 2.88 -12.23
CA GLU A 65 8.98 3.11 -12.71
C GLU A 65 9.53 1.89 -13.44
N ALA A 66 9.32 0.69 -12.89
CA ALA A 66 9.69 -0.56 -13.55
C ALA A 66 8.97 -0.72 -14.91
N ALA A 67 7.65 -0.41 -14.96
CA ALA A 67 6.89 -0.50 -16.21
C ALA A 67 7.33 0.52 -17.25
N VAL A 68 7.63 1.76 -16.85
CA VAL A 68 8.18 2.81 -17.74
C VAL A 68 9.49 2.36 -18.35
N GLU A 69 10.43 1.90 -17.52
CA GLU A 69 11.75 1.49 -17.98
C GLU A 69 11.66 0.28 -18.92
N TYR A 70 10.91 -0.75 -18.55
CA TYR A 70 10.70 -1.91 -19.40
C TYR A 70 10.07 -1.52 -20.74
N SER A 71 9.08 -0.63 -20.76
CA SER A 71 8.38 -0.22 -21.96
C SER A 71 9.26 0.51 -22.99
N LYS A 72 10.34 1.17 -22.52
CA LYS A 72 11.35 1.83 -23.37
C LYS A 72 12.33 0.82 -23.95
N GLN A 73 12.63 -0.26 -23.24
CA GLN A 73 13.62 -1.26 -23.65
C GLN A 73 13.01 -2.35 -24.51
N ARG A 74 11.80 -2.82 -24.16
CA ARG A 74 11.10 -3.89 -24.87
C ARG A 74 10.67 -3.43 -26.25
N GLN A 75 11.10 -4.16 -27.28
CA GLN A 75 10.72 -3.88 -28.67
C GLN A 75 9.77 -4.93 -29.22
N GLN A 76 8.75 -4.48 -29.92
CA GLN A 76 7.86 -5.28 -30.75
C GLN A 76 7.42 -4.47 -31.99
N PHE A 77 7.18 -5.15 -33.08
CA PHE A 77 6.79 -4.53 -34.35
C PHE A 77 7.75 -3.40 -34.79
N GLY A 78 9.05 -3.59 -34.55
CA GLY A 78 10.14 -2.71 -35.00
C GLY A 78 10.35 -1.43 -34.15
N LYS A 79 9.71 -1.31 -32.95
CA LYS A 79 9.88 -0.13 -32.08
C LYS A 79 9.64 -0.48 -30.61
N PRO A 80 10.13 0.36 -29.66
CA PRO A 80 9.80 0.22 -28.24
C PRO A 80 8.31 0.21 -28.00
N ILE A 81 7.85 -0.63 -27.05
CA ILE A 81 6.40 -0.74 -26.78
C ILE A 81 5.80 0.54 -26.20
N SER A 82 6.61 1.42 -25.58
CA SER A 82 6.20 2.76 -25.13
C SER A 82 5.66 3.66 -26.25
N HIS A 83 5.98 3.36 -27.52
CA HIS A 83 5.50 4.11 -28.69
C HIS A 83 4.09 3.68 -29.15
N PHE A 84 3.50 2.67 -28.52
CA PHE A 84 2.10 2.29 -28.81
C PHE A 84 1.16 3.02 -27.85
N GLN A 85 0.14 3.68 -28.41
CA GLN A 85 -0.84 4.47 -27.63
C GLN A 85 -1.46 3.67 -26.48
N GLY A 86 -1.76 2.38 -26.69
CA GLY A 86 -2.31 1.51 -25.64
C GLY A 86 -1.40 1.39 -24.41
N ILE A 87 -0.07 1.42 -24.58
CA ILE A 87 0.90 1.42 -23.48
C ILE A 87 1.06 2.84 -22.92
N ALA A 88 1.22 3.84 -23.81
CA ALA A 88 1.42 5.23 -23.39
C ALA A 88 0.24 5.76 -22.52
N PHE A 89 -0.99 5.44 -22.89
CA PHE A 89 -2.18 5.85 -22.13
C PHE A 89 -2.29 5.13 -20.78
N LYS A 90 -1.91 3.85 -20.68
CA LYS A 90 -1.80 3.15 -19.39
C LYS A 90 -0.81 3.84 -18.47
N LEU A 91 0.38 4.17 -18.97
CA LEU A 91 1.42 4.85 -18.18
C LEU A 91 0.97 6.25 -17.75
N ALA A 92 0.27 7.00 -18.60
CA ALA A 92 -0.26 8.31 -18.24
C ALA A 92 -1.35 8.22 -17.14
N ASP A 93 -2.25 7.25 -17.22
CA ASP A 93 -3.28 7.02 -16.20
C ASP A 93 -2.68 6.58 -14.87
N MET A 94 -1.67 5.69 -14.91
CA MET A 94 -0.91 5.28 -13.72
C MET A 94 -0.24 6.47 -13.04
N ALA A 95 0.44 7.34 -13.80
CA ALA A 95 1.10 8.53 -13.27
C ALA A 95 0.10 9.48 -12.58
N ALA A 96 -1.03 9.78 -13.23
CA ALA A 96 -2.06 10.66 -12.67
C ALA A 96 -2.65 10.12 -11.36
N LYS A 97 -2.92 8.81 -11.28
CA LYS A 97 -3.42 8.16 -10.06
C LYS A 97 -2.40 8.18 -8.92
N ILE A 98 -1.13 7.99 -9.22
CA ILE A 98 -0.04 8.07 -8.23
C ILE A 98 0.06 9.49 -7.67
N GLU A 99 0.07 10.50 -8.52
CA GLU A 99 0.14 11.91 -8.10
C GLU A 99 -1.04 12.29 -7.20
N ALA A 100 -2.26 11.93 -7.60
CA ALA A 100 -3.44 12.16 -6.78
C ALA A 100 -3.36 11.45 -5.41
N SER A 101 -2.84 10.21 -5.38
CA SER A 101 -2.64 9.46 -4.13
C SER A 101 -1.61 10.14 -3.22
N GLU A 102 -0.52 10.65 -3.80
CA GLU A 102 0.52 11.36 -3.07
C GLU A 102 0.01 12.66 -2.45
N LEU A 103 -0.73 13.46 -3.22
CA LEU A 103 -1.33 14.70 -2.75
C LEU A 103 -2.30 14.48 -1.58
N LEU A 104 -3.18 13.46 -1.67
CA LEU A 104 -4.08 13.09 -0.57
C LEU A 104 -3.32 12.64 0.66
N THR A 105 -2.26 11.83 0.48
CA THR A 105 -1.44 11.32 1.58
C THR A 105 -0.69 12.45 2.27
N ARG A 106 -0.11 13.36 1.50
CA ARG A 106 0.60 14.55 2.00
C ARG A 106 -0.34 15.46 2.79
N GLN A 107 -1.53 15.76 2.24
CA GLN A 107 -2.53 16.56 2.94
C GLN A 107 -2.88 15.98 4.32
N ALA A 108 -3.12 14.67 4.39
CA ALA A 108 -3.43 14.01 5.67
C ALA A 108 -2.25 14.08 6.66
N GLY A 109 -1.02 13.95 6.16
CA GLY A 109 0.21 14.08 6.96
C GLY A 109 0.38 15.50 7.52
N GLU A 110 0.25 16.53 6.68
CA GLU A 110 0.35 17.93 7.08
C GLU A 110 -0.69 18.30 8.14
N MET A 111 -1.94 17.85 7.98
CA MET A 111 -2.98 18.06 8.98
C MET A 111 -2.64 17.42 10.33
N LYS A 112 -2.06 16.22 10.31
CA LYS A 112 -1.58 15.55 11.52
C LYS A 112 -0.47 16.34 12.21
N ASP A 113 0.51 16.81 11.46
CA ASP A 113 1.64 17.58 11.99
C ASP A 113 1.20 18.92 12.61
N LEU A 114 0.14 19.52 12.05
CA LEU A 114 -0.51 20.73 12.58
C LEU A 114 -1.47 20.46 13.74
N GLY A 115 -1.59 19.21 14.21
CA GLY A 115 -2.52 18.83 15.29
C GLY A 115 -4.00 18.95 14.94
N GLN A 116 -4.35 19.01 13.64
CA GLN A 116 -5.72 19.12 13.16
C GLN A 116 -6.43 17.77 13.14
N LYS A 117 -7.75 17.77 13.22
CA LYS A 117 -8.56 16.56 13.04
C LYS A 117 -8.46 16.08 11.60
N MET A 118 -7.87 14.88 11.39
CA MET A 118 -7.55 14.36 10.05
C MET A 118 -8.19 13.00 9.73
N THR A 119 -9.08 12.48 10.58
CA THR A 119 -9.67 11.13 10.44
C THR A 119 -10.26 10.89 9.05
N LYS A 120 -11.04 11.87 8.52
CA LYS A 120 -11.62 11.78 7.18
C LYS A 120 -10.54 11.76 6.10
N GLN A 121 -9.56 12.67 6.17
CA GLN A 121 -8.50 12.79 5.17
C GLN A 121 -7.59 11.56 5.18
N ALA A 122 -7.26 11.01 6.37
CA ALA A 122 -6.50 9.77 6.51
C ALA A 122 -7.25 8.58 5.89
N ALA A 123 -8.56 8.47 6.10
CA ALA A 123 -9.38 7.42 5.49
C ALA A 123 -9.42 7.55 3.95
N MET A 124 -9.64 8.77 3.43
CA MET A 124 -9.63 9.05 1.99
C MET A 124 -8.27 8.72 1.35
N ALA A 125 -7.17 9.18 1.97
CA ALA A 125 -5.81 8.92 1.51
C ALA A 125 -5.52 7.42 1.46
N LYS A 126 -5.80 6.71 2.56
CA LYS A 126 -5.59 5.26 2.65
C LYS A 126 -6.41 4.50 1.60
N TYR A 127 -7.68 4.81 1.48
CA TYR A 127 -8.56 4.17 0.50
C TYR A 127 -8.05 4.39 -0.92
N TYR A 128 -7.88 5.65 -1.32
CA TYR A 128 -7.50 5.96 -2.70
C TYR A 128 -6.10 5.43 -3.06
N ALA A 129 -5.11 5.62 -2.19
CA ALA A 129 -3.75 5.17 -2.45
C ALA A 129 -3.65 3.64 -2.51
N SER A 130 -4.35 2.90 -1.65
CA SER A 130 -4.31 1.44 -1.66
C SER A 130 -4.96 0.83 -2.91
N GLU A 131 -6.10 1.36 -3.35
CA GLU A 131 -6.74 0.92 -4.60
C GLU A 131 -5.87 1.29 -5.82
N THR A 132 -5.24 2.47 -5.79
CA THR A 132 -4.27 2.89 -6.82
C THR A 132 -3.07 1.94 -6.88
N ALA A 133 -2.52 1.53 -5.74
CA ALA A 133 -1.39 0.59 -5.70
C ALA A 133 -1.73 -0.75 -6.36
N VAL A 134 -2.92 -1.29 -6.11
CA VAL A 134 -3.40 -2.51 -6.76
C VAL A 134 -3.59 -2.30 -8.26
N ALA A 135 -4.25 -1.21 -8.66
CA ALA A 135 -4.49 -0.92 -10.07
C ALA A 135 -3.18 -0.74 -10.85
N VAL A 136 -2.26 0.08 -10.33
CA VAL A 136 -0.97 0.36 -10.96
C VAL A 136 -0.08 -0.89 -11.03
N SER A 137 0.01 -1.68 -9.96
CA SER A 137 0.80 -2.91 -9.99
C SER A 137 0.22 -3.97 -10.93
N THR A 138 -1.12 -4.03 -11.08
CA THR A 138 -1.79 -4.88 -12.07
C THR A 138 -1.41 -4.47 -13.50
N GLU A 139 -1.47 -3.17 -13.80
CA GLU A 139 -1.10 -2.66 -15.12
C GLU A 139 0.42 -2.81 -15.39
N ALA A 140 1.26 -2.70 -14.37
CA ALA A 140 2.70 -2.96 -14.52
C ALA A 140 2.96 -4.41 -14.95
N VAL A 141 2.34 -5.40 -14.30
CA VAL A 141 2.42 -6.81 -14.72
C VAL A 141 1.93 -6.96 -16.16
N GLN A 142 0.83 -6.31 -16.52
CA GLN A 142 0.27 -6.37 -17.88
C GLN A 142 1.21 -5.78 -18.94
N ILE A 143 1.90 -4.68 -18.64
CA ILE A 143 2.89 -4.05 -19.55
C ILE A 143 4.10 -4.97 -19.78
N PHE A 144 4.54 -5.69 -18.74
CA PHE A 144 5.60 -6.70 -18.87
C PHE A 144 5.16 -7.96 -19.64
N GLY A 145 3.85 -8.22 -19.74
CA GLY A 145 3.33 -9.43 -20.37
C GLY A 145 3.78 -10.69 -19.63
N GLY A 146 4.17 -11.73 -20.37
CA GLY A 146 4.60 -13.00 -19.78
C GLY A 146 5.78 -12.86 -18.79
N TYR A 147 6.69 -11.95 -19.04
CA TYR A 147 7.80 -11.67 -18.12
C TYR A 147 7.33 -11.09 -16.77
N GLY A 148 6.26 -10.30 -16.75
CA GLY A 148 5.68 -9.78 -15.51
C GLY A 148 5.08 -10.86 -14.60
N TYR A 149 4.85 -12.05 -15.14
CA TYR A 149 4.29 -13.19 -14.40
C TYR A 149 5.37 -14.10 -13.81
N THR A 150 6.65 -13.82 -14.08
CA THR A 150 7.80 -14.57 -13.56
C THR A 150 8.43 -13.81 -12.39
N LYS A 151 9.15 -14.55 -11.52
CA LYS A 151 9.86 -13.96 -10.37
C LYS A 151 11.17 -13.27 -10.73
N ASP A 152 11.56 -13.30 -11.99
CA ASP A 152 12.80 -12.65 -12.47
C ASP A 152 12.65 -11.12 -12.54
N PHE A 153 11.41 -10.62 -12.52
CA PHE A 153 11.08 -9.20 -12.56
C PHE A 153 10.31 -8.77 -11.32
N PRO A 154 10.46 -7.52 -10.86
CA PRO A 154 9.92 -7.07 -9.58
C PRO A 154 8.40 -6.86 -9.59
N VAL A 155 7.76 -6.76 -10.75
CA VAL A 155 6.35 -6.34 -10.87
C VAL A 155 5.37 -7.37 -10.28
N GLU A 156 5.68 -8.67 -10.32
CA GLU A 156 4.88 -9.71 -9.68
C GLU A 156 4.86 -9.53 -8.16
N LYS A 157 5.99 -9.08 -7.58
CA LYS A 157 6.08 -8.81 -6.16
C LYS A 157 5.27 -7.58 -5.77
N TYR A 158 5.35 -6.49 -6.52
CA TYR A 158 4.52 -5.31 -6.29
C TYR A 158 3.03 -5.64 -6.35
N TYR A 159 2.61 -6.46 -7.30
CA TYR A 159 1.23 -6.93 -7.42
C TYR A 159 0.75 -7.68 -6.17
N ARG A 160 1.54 -8.64 -5.67
CA ARG A 160 1.19 -9.40 -4.47
C ARG A 160 1.21 -8.55 -3.20
N ASP A 161 2.21 -7.69 -3.07
CA ASP A 161 2.40 -6.86 -1.89
C ASP A 161 1.35 -5.75 -1.79
N SER A 162 0.93 -5.17 -2.91
CA SER A 162 -0.08 -4.09 -2.96
C SER A 162 -1.42 -4.51 -2.38
N LYS A 163 -1.80 -5.79 -2.51
CA LYS A 163 -3.10 -6.26 -2.03
C LYS A 163 -3.28 -6.11 -0.51
N LEU A 164 -2.19 -6.23 0.26
CA LEU A 164 -2.24 -5.99 1.70
C LEU A 164 -2.75 -4.59 2.02
N CYS A 165 -2.38 -3.59 1.22
CA CYS A 165 -2.73 -2.20 1.49
C CYS A 165 -4.24 -1.93 1.48
N THR A 166 -5.03 -2.73 0.74
CA THR A 166 -6.51 -2.61 0.73
C THR A 166 -7.18 -3.29 1.93
N ILE A 167 -6.43 -4.05 2.74
CA ILE A 167 -6.93 -4.88 3.83
C ILE A 167 -6.42 -4.38 5.18
N GLY A 168 -5.10 -4.18 5.32
CA GLY A 168 -4.44 -3.75 6.56
C GLY A 168 -4.89 -2.36 7.01
N GLU A 169 -4.89 -2.09 8.32
CA GLU A 169 -5.32 -0.83 8.95
C GLU A 169 -6.80 -0.46 8.62
N GLY A 170 -7.62 -1.47 8.43
CA GLY A 170 -9.02 -1.36 8.00
C GLY A 170 -9.20 -1.52 6.49
N THR A 171 -10.14 -2.38 6.10
CA THR A 171 -10.40 -2.65 4.67
C THR A 171 -10.87 -1.40 3.93
N SER A 172 -10.84 -1.44 2.59
CA SER A 172 -11.35 -0.36 1.74
C SER A 172 -12.83 -0.01 2.07
N GLU A 173 -13.63 -0.98 2.48
CA GLU A 173 -15.03 -0.79 2.89
C GLU A 173 -15.14 -0.04 4.23
N ILE A 174 -14.23 -0.31 5.17
CA ILE A 174 -14.16 0.41 6.45
C ILE A 174 -13.72 1.87 6.27
N GLN A 175 -12.94 2.17 5.23
CA GLN A 175 -12.47 3.53 4.96
C GLN A 175 -13.56 4.41 4.31
N LYS A 176 -14.53 3.81 3.62
CA LYS A 176 -15.69 4.50 3.02
C LYS A 176 -16.71 4.95 4.05
#